data_8058ab01c572813ea22f273dff040b4b
#
_entry.id   8058ab01c572813ea22f273dff040b4b
#
_cell.length_a   1.000
_cell.length_b   1.000
_cell.length_c   1.000
_cell.angle_alpha   90.00
_cell.angle_beta   90.00
_cell.angle_gamma   90.00
#
_symmetry.space_group_name_H-M   'P 1'
#
loop_
_entity.id
_entity.type
_entity.pdbx_description
1 polymer ?
#
loop_
_entity_poly.entity_id
_entity_poly.type
_entity_poly.pdbx_seq_one_letter_code
_entity_poly.pdbx_strand_id
1 'polypeptide(L)'
;MHAVHGLLGQFTPSLPMSREEIESFGFTFRDEYLLPYIHESFLGQVFGPHTEFVKQNFLQTTDVSGIYHMKPGFETQREVENFFSDRKDEDSIWIREGLYSLISNVLFVPDKKEEGKYHPRIGVQRDFIFRSLSEAEKNAFNKLYDQYYYHRHNAFWQQQAMKKLPQLTQSTRMLVCGEDLGMIPDCVASVMNDLRILSLEIQRMPKNPLHEFGHLSE
;
A
#
# COMPACT_ATOMS: atom_id res chain seq x y z
N MET A 1 1.57 -13.30 -1.81
CA MET A 1 2.37 -12.61 -0.79
C MET A 1 3.31 -11.51 -1.35
N HIS A 2 3.87 -11.63 -2.58
CA HIS A 2 4.76 -10.62 -3.15
C HIS A 2 4.10 -9.27 -3.51
N ALA A 3 2.87 -9.23 -4.01
CA ALA A 3 2.19 -7.98 -4.37
C ALA A 3 1.91 -7.09 -3.18
N VAL A 4 1.50 -7.70 -2.09
CA VAL A 4 1.23 -6.98 -0.85
C VAL A 4 2.51 -6.40 -0.27
N HIS A 5 3.66 -7.05 -0.46
CA HIS A 5 4.97 -6.55 -0.05
C HIS A 5 5.54 -5.49 -0.97
N GLY A 6 5.27 -5.54 -2.28
CA GLY A 6 5.65 -4.48 -3.20
C GLY A 6 4.98 -3.15 -2.85
N LEU A 7 3.72 -3.21 -2.40
CA LEU A 7 2.98 -2.03 -1.95
C LEU A 7 3.48 -1.44 -0.62
N LEU A 8 4.10 -2.25 0.25
CA LEU A 8 4.72 -1.79 1.50
C LEU A 8 6.21 -1.47 1.34
N GLY A 9 6.86 -2.03 0.32
CA GLY A 9 8.31 -1.93 0.12
C GLY A 9 8.84 -0.51 -0.15
N GLN A 10 7.97 0.41 -0.52
CA GLN A 10 8.32 1.81 -0.70
C GLN A 10 8.40 2.60 0.62
N PHE A 11 7.88 2.04 1.72
CA PHE A 11 7.79 2.69 3.02
C PHE A 11 8.52 1.89 4.09
N THR A 12 9.82 1.82 4.00
CA THR A 12 10.66 1.20 5.03
C THR A 12 11.44 2.25 5.80
N PRO A 13 11.61 2.07 7.08
CA PRO A 13 10.94 1.13 7.98
C PRO A 13 9.58 1.66 8.43
N SER A 14 8.60 0.79 8.55
CA SER A 14 7.28 1.15 9.07
C SER A 14 7.05 0.47 10.42
N LEU A 15 6.31 1.16 11.30
CA LEU A 15 5.93 0.65 12.61
C LEU A 15 4.53 0.00 12.49
N PRO A 16 4.42 -1.34 12.57
CA PRO A 16 3.13 -2.00 12.46
C PRO A 16 2.23 -1.67 13.66
N MET A 17 0.93 -1.88 13.51
CA MET A 17 -0.08 -1.65 14.55
C MET A 17 -0.57 -2.95 15.13
N SER A 18 -0.86 -2.98 16.45
CA SER A 18 -1.59 -4.09 17.06
C SER A 18 -3.08 -4.00 16.76
N ARG A 19 -3.83 -5.07 17.04
CA ARG A 19 -5.30 -5.08 16.95
C ARG A 19 -5.90 -3.99 17.85
N GLU A 20 -5.43 -3.87 19.09
CA GLU A 20 -5.90 -2.88 20.04
C GLU A 20 -5.64 -1.45 19.58
N GLU A 21 -4.49 -1.20 18.97
CA GLU A 21 -4.20 0.10 18.36
C GLU A 21 -5.15 0.42 17.22
N ILE A 22 -5.43 -0.53 16.33
CA ILE A 22 -6.38 -0.38 15.23
C ILE A 22 -7.78 -0.06 15.76
N GLU A 23 -8.23 -0.81 16.76
CA GLU A 23 -9.56 -0.67 17.36
C GLU A 23 -9.71 0.63 18.17
N SER A 24 -8.61 1.21 18.65
CA SER A 24 -8.63 2.52 19.32
C SER A 24 -9.09 3.66 18.44
N PHE A 25 -9.04 3.49 17.11
CA PHE A 25 -9.59 4.44 16.13
C PHE A 25 -11.09 4.27 15.88
N GLY A 26 -11.75 3.33 16.57
CA GLY A 26 -13.15 2.99 16.36
C GLY A 26 -13.39 2.05 15.18
N PHE A 27 -12.34 1.43 14.65
CA PHE A 27 -12.42 0.43 13.59
C PHE A 27 -12.42 -0.97 14.19
N THR A 28 -13.49 -1.76 13.97
CA THR A 28 -13.54 -3.15 14.42
C THR A 28 -12.68 -4.03 13.51
N PHE A 29 -11.59 -4.57 14.05
CA PHE A 29 -10.71 -5.45 13.29
C PHE A 29 -11.29 -6.86 13.20
N ARG A 30 -11.30 -7.43 11.98
CA ARG A 30 -11.74 -8.81 11.71
C ARG A 30 -10.66 -9.53 10.90
N ASP A 31 -10.48 -10.81 11.15
CA ASP A 31 -9.47 -11.61 10.46
C ASP A 31 -9.74 -11.73 8.95
N GLU A 32 -11.00 -11.61 8.53
CA GLU A 32 -11.42 -11.56 7.12
C GLU A 32 -10.81 -10.38 6.35
N TYR A 33 -10.40 -9.29 7.03
CA TYR A 33 -9.74 -8.14 6.42
C TYR A 33 -8.29 -8.39 6.01
N LEU A 34 -7.74 -9.54 6.42
CA LEU A 34 -6.43 -10.04 5.98
C LEU A 34 -6.53 -10.92 4.74
N LEU A 35 -7.73 -11.34 4.36
CA LEU A 35 -8.00 -12.21 3.23
C LEU A 35 -8.51 -11.40 2.03
N PRO A 36 -8.22 -11.85 0.79
CA PRO A 36 -8.77 -11.23 -0.41
C PRO A 36 -10.31 -11.22 -0.37
N TYR A 37 -10.91 -10.03 -0.43
CA TYR A 37 -12.36 -9.89 -0.55
C TYR A 37 -12.77 -10.10 -2.00
N ILE A 38 -13.40 -11.23 -2.30
CA ILE A 38 -13.84 -11.61 -3.65
C ILE A 38 -15.35 -11.84 -3.61
N HIS A 39 -16.11 -10.87 -4.12
CA HIS A 39 -17.56 -10.95 -4.17
C HIS A 39 -18.05 -10.95 -5.62
N GLU A 40 -19.09 -11.71 -5.91
CA GLU A 40 -19.62 -11.91 -7.27
C GLU A 40 -19.98 -10.60 -7.98
N SER A 41 -20.49 -9.61 -7.24
CA SER A 41 -20.99 -8.36 -7.80
C SER A 41 -19.97 -7.54 -8.60
N PHE A 42 -18.68 -7.75 -8.41
CA PHE A 42 -17.65 -7.01 -9.13
C PHE A 42 -16.80 -7.85 -10.08
N LEU A 43 -16.95 -9.18 -10.08
CA LEU A 43 -16.18 -10.05 -10.98
C LEU A 43 -16.38 -9.69 -12.45
N GLY A 44 -17.61 -9.35 -12.84
CA GLY A 44 -17.92 -8.88 -14.19
C GLY A 44 -17.24 -7.57 -14.58
N GLN A 45 -16.99 -6.68 -13.62
CA GLN A 45 -16.26 -5.43 -13.86
C GLN A 45 -14.76 -5.68 -14.07
N VAL A 46 -14.21 -6.68 -13.39
CA VAL A 46 -12.77 -7.02 -13.48
C VAL A 46 -12.47 -7.85 -14.72
N PHE A 47 -13.28 -8.86 -15.00
CA PHE A 47 -12.97 -9.89 -16.00
C PHE A 47 -13.82 -9.83 -17.27
N GLY A 48 -14.91 -9.05 -17.28
CA GLY A 48 -15.79 -8.94 -18.43
C GLY A 48 -16.26 -10.31 -18.95
N PRO A 49 -15.99 -10.64 -20.25
CA PRO A 49 -16.39 -11.91 -20.83
C PRO A 49 -15.68 -13.13 -20.23
N HIS A 50 -14.56 -12.94 -19.54
CA HIS A 50 -13.78 -14.03 -18.94
C HIS A 50 -14.27 -14.43 -17.54
N THR A 51 -15.32 -13.78 -17.01
CA THR A 51 -15.81 -13.98 -15.64
C THR A 51 -16.08 -15.44 -15.31
N GLU A 52 -16.83 -16.17 -16.17
CA GLU A 52 -17.17 -17.57 -15.92
C GLU A 52 -15.94 -18.48 -16.00
N PHE A 53 -15.04 -18.20 -16.94
CA PHE A 53 -13.77 -18.91 -17.01
C PHE A 53 -12.95 -18.74 -15.73
N VAL A 54 -12.86 -17.53 -15.20
CA VAL A 54 -12.13 -17.23 -13.96
C VAL A 54 -12.79 -17.92 -12.76
N LYS A 55 -14.11 -17.85 -12.63
CA LYS A 55 -14.85 -18.53 -11.54
C LYS A 55 -14.55 -20.04 -11.54
N GLN A 56 -14.61 -20.67 -12.70
CA GLN A 56 -14.41 -22.12 -12.82
C GLN A 56 -12.97 -22.57 -12.58
N ASN A 57 -11.97 -21.79 -13.00
CA ASN A 57 -10.58 -22.23 -12.99
C ASN A 57 -9.80 -21.74 -11.76
N PHE A 58 -10.08 -20.55 -11.24
CA PHE A 58 -9.25 -19.89 -10.23
C PHE A 58 -9.97 -19.66 -8.89
N LEU A 59 -11.30 -19.69 -8.86
CA LEU A 59 -12.08 -19.39 -7.66
C LEU A 59 -12.80 -20.64 -7.16
N GLN A 60 -13.02 -20.69 -5.84
CA GLN A 60 -13.86 -21.66 -5.16
C GLN A 60 -14.93 -20.93 -4.35
N THR A 61 -16.13 -21.51 -4.27
CA THR A 61 -17.23 -20.99 -3.47
C THR A 61 -16.94 -21.15 -1.98
N THR A 62 -17.50 -20.27 -1.19
CA THR A 62 -17.52 -20.36 0.26
C THR A 62 -18.92 -20.72 0.76
N ASP A 63 -19.08 -20.88 2.07
CA ASP A 63 -20.39 -21.09 2.71
C ASP A 63 -21.27 -19.82 2.65
N VAL A 64 -20.69 -18.67 2.31
CA VAL A 64 -21.39 -17.40 2.16
C VAL A 64 -21.71 -17.18 0.68
N SER A 65 -23.00 -17.04 0.38
CA SER A 65 -23.45 -16.82 -1.00
C SER A 65 -22.80 -15.57 -1.62
N GLY A 66 -22.27 -15.73 -2.84
CA GLY A 66 -21.62 -14.64 -3.59
C GLY A 66 -20.20 -14.31 -3.15
N ILE A 67 -19.65 -14.98 -2.13
CA ILE A 67 -18.25 -14.83 -1.71
C ILE A 67 -17.43 -15.99 -2.24
N TYR A 68 -16.24 -15.68 -2.74
CA TYR A 68 -15.29 -16.65 -3.28
C TYR A 68 -13.95 -16.54 -2.56
N HIS A 69 -13.19 -17.64 -2.58
CA HIS A 69 -11.77 -17.65 -2.26
C HIS A 69 -10.98 -18.02 -3.51
N MET A 70 -9.70 -17.70 -3.53
CA MET A 70 -8.78 -18.23 -4.53
C MET A 70 -8.63 -19.74 -4.33
N LYS A 71 -8.59 -20.51 -5.41
CA LYS A 71 -8.27 -21.94 -5.33
C LYS A 71 -6.83 -22.15 -4.84
N PRO A 72 -6.55 -23.26 -4.15
CA PRO A 72 -5.18 -23.65 -3.80
C PRO A 72 -4.28 -23.67 -5.03
N GLY A 73 -3.08 -23.10 -4.91
CA GLY A 73 -2.14 -22.95 -6.00
C GLY A 73 -2.31 -21.66 -6.83
N PHE A 74 -3.29 -20.80 -6.48
CA PHE A 74 -3.48 -19.46 -7.07
C PHE A 74 -3.63 -18.37 -6.00
N GLU A 75 -3.29 -18.67 -4.77
CA GLU A 75 -3.47 -17.77 -3.62
C GLU A 75 -2.46 -16.61 -3.60
N THR A 76 -1.38 -16.74 -4.37
CA THR A 76 -0.32 -15.73 -4.46
C THR A 76 -0.11 -15.26 -5.90
N GLN A 77 0.34 -14.03 -6.07
CA GLN A 77 0.71 -13.52 -7.40
C GLN A 77 1.79 -14.37 -8.08
N ARG A 78 2.71 -14.95 -7.31
CA ARG A 78 3.76 -15.82 -7.87
C ARG A 78 3.18 -17.08 -8.50
N GLU A 79 2.19 -17.70 -7.86
CA GLU A 79 1.52 -18.88 -8.40
C GLU A 79 0.75 -18.53 -9.67
N VAL A 80 0.04 -17.41 -9.67
CA VAL A 80 -0.63 -16.88 -10.85
C VAL A 80 0.39 -16.56 -11.96
N GLU A 81 1.48 -15.87 -11.66
CA GLU A 81 2.54 -15.56 -12.63
C GLU A 81 3.13 -16.83 -13.24
N ASN A 82 3.43 -17.84 -12.43
CA ASN A 82 3.94 -19.12 -12.92
C ASN A 82 2.97 -19.79 -13.88
N PHE A 83 1.66 -19.74 -13.62
CA PHE A 83 0.65 -20.31 -14.51
C PHE A 83 0.57 -19.58 -15.86
N PHE A 84 0.78 -18.26 -15.86
CA PHE A 84 0.70 -17.42 -17.05
C PHE A 84 2.06 -17.15 -17.72
N SER A 85 3.17 -17.72 -17.24
CA SER A 85 4.54 -17.42 -17.69
C SER A 85 4.74 -17.51 -19.20
N ASP A 86 4.12 -18.49 -19.84
CA ASP A 86 4.24 -18.77 -21.28
C ASP A 86 3.08 -18.18 -22.11
N ARG A 87 2.14 -17.48 -21.48
CA ARG A 87 0.93 -16.94 -22.11
C ARG A 87 1.08 -15.43 -22.24
N LYS A 88 1.13 -14.94 -23.49
CA LYS A 88 1.37 -13.52 -23.80
C LYS A 88 0.25 -12.88 -24.61
N ASP A 89 -0.85 -13.61 -24.83
CA ASP A 89 -2.04 -13.09 -25.48
C ASP A 89 -2.77 -12.09 -24.56
N GLU A 90 -3.55 -11.19 -25.14
CA GLU A 90 -4.23 -10.10 -24.44
C GLU A 90 -5.20 -10.61 -23.37
N ASP A 91 -5.92 -11.69 -23.64
CA ASP A 91 -6.87 -12.29 -22.70
C ASP A 91 -6.15 -12.86 -21.47
N SER A 92 -5.04 -13.56 -21.68
CA SER A 92 -4.22 -14.08 -20.59
C SER A 92 -3.63 -12.98 -19.71
N ILE A 93 -3.18 -11.88 -20.34
CA ILE A 93 -2.68 -10.70 -19.62
C ILE A 93 -3.81 -10.08 -18.80
N TRP A 94 -5.00 -9.87 -19.39
CA TRP A 94 -6.14 -9.31 -18.69
C TRP A 94 -6.56 -10.17 -17.48
N ILE A 95 -6.69 -11.49 -17.68
CA ILE A 95 -7.05 -12.41 -16.60
C ILE A 95 -5.99 -12.37 -15.49
N ARG A 96 -4.72 -12.42 -15.82
CA ARG A 96 -3.61 -12.36 -14.86
C ARG A 96 -3.65 -11.09 -14.01
N GLU A 97 -3.77 -9.91 -14.63
CA GLU A 97 -3.84 -8.63 -13.92
C GLU A 97 -5.10 -8.54 -13.05
N GLY A 98 -6.23 -9.06 -13.54
CA GLY A 98 -7.45 -9.18 -12.76
C GLY A 98 -7.28 -10.05 -11.51
N LEU A 99 -6.62 -11.21 -11.64
CA LEU A 99 -6.31 -12.09 -10.50
C LEU A 99 -5.36 -11.41 -9.49
N TYR A 100 -4.38 -10.63 -9.95
CA TYR A 100 -3.53 -9.82 -9.07
C TYR A 100 -4.35 -8.79 -8.29
N SER A 101 -5.31 -8.15 -8.95
CA SER A 101 -6.23 -7.21 -8.31
C SER A 101 -7.06 -7.90 -7.22
N LEU A 102 -7.59 -9.11 -7.49
CA LEU A 102 -8.33 -9.88 -6.47
C LEU A 102 -7.45 -10.22 -5.27
N ILE A 103 -6.25 -10.77 -5.50
CA ILE A 103 -5.31 -11.17 -4.42
C ILE A 103 -4.92 -9.97 -3.55
N SER A 104 -4.81 -8.78 -4.14
CA SER A 104 -4.44 -7.57 -3.43
C SER A 104 -5.60 -6.86 -2.73
N ASN A 105 -6.84 -7.33 -2.90
CA ASN A 105 -8.04 -6.69 -2.36
C ASN A 105 -8.26 -7.02 -0.87
N VAL A 106 -7.33 -6.55 -0.02
CA VAL A 106 -7.31 -6.73 1.44
C VAL A 106 -7.23 -5.36 2.13
N LEU A 107 -7.75 -5.23 3.36
CA LEU A 107 -7.62 -3.99 4.14
C LEU A 107 -6.28 -3.89 4.87
N PHE A 108 -5.81 -4.99 5.40
CA PHE A 108 -4.58 -5.04 6.19
C PHE A 108 -3.64 -6.14 5.70
N VAL A 109 -2.37 -5.94 6.00
CA VAL A 109 -1.30 -6.88 5.70
C VAL A 109 -0.61 -7.23 7.01
N PRO A 110 -0.44 -8.52 7.33
CA PRO A 110 0.33 -8.94 8.49
C PRO A 110 1.79 -8.49 8.40
N ASP A 111 2.34 -8.04 9.51
CA ASP A 111 3.79 -7.81 9.58
C ASP A 111 4.55 -9.14 9.51
N LYS A 112 5.70 -9.14 8.84
CA LYS A 112 6.52 -10.36 8.67
C LYS A 112 7.35 -10.71 9.87
N LYS A 113 7.66 -9.74 10.73
CA LYS A 113 8.61 -9.87 11.83
C LYS A 113 7.91 -9.95 13.17
N GLU A 114 6.78 -9.26 13.29
CA GLU A 114 6.03 -9.13 14.53
C GLU A 114 4.66 -9.79 14.36
N GLU A 115 4.49 -10.99 14.90
CA GLU A 115 3.21 -11.70 14.92
C GLU A 115 2.13 -10.87 15.64
N GLY A 116 0.91 -10.89 15.13
CA GLY A 116 -0.21 -10.10 15.67
C GLY A 116 -0.12 -8.59 15.40
N LYS A 117 0.78 -8.18 14.53
CA LYS A 117 0.90 -6.79 14.05
C LYS A 117 0.54 -6.68 12.58
N TYR A 118 0.01 -5.52 12.20
CA TYR A 118 -0.60 -5.31 10.89
C TYR A 118 -0.25 -3.93 10.33
N HIS A 119 -0.32 -3.84 9.01
CA HIS A 119 -0.20 -2.60 8.25
C HIS A 119 -1.49 -2.35 7.48
N PRO A 120 -2.11 -1.17 7.56
CA PRO A 120 -3.18 -0.81 6.63
C PRO A 120 -2.62 -0.77 5.21
N ARG A 121 -3.35 -1.34 4.24
CA ARG A 121 -2.86 -1.40 2.86
C ARG A 121 -2.95 -0.02 2.20
N ILE A 122 -1.87 0.40 1.55
CA ILE A 122 -1.83 1.69 0.83
C ILE A 122 -2.79 1.70 -0.36
N GLY A 123 -3.51 2.81 -0.54
CA GLY A 123 -4.40 3.02 -1.68
C GLY A 123 -5.68 2.20 -1.67
N VAL A 124 -5.99 1.50 -0.57
CA VAL A 124 -7.15 0.60 -0.43
C VAL A 124 -8.50 1.30 -0.63
N GLN A 125 -8.57 2.61 -0.47
CA GLN A 125 -9.81 3.39 -0.65
C GLN A 125 -10.42 3.25 -2.05
N ARG A 126 -9.65 2.80 -3.04
CA ARG A 126 -10.11 2.55 -4.41
C ARG A 126 -10.64 1.14 -4.64
N ASP A 127 -10.42 0.24 -3.69
CA ASP A 127 -10.68 -1.18 -3.83
C ASP A 127 -12.10 -1.57 -3.39
N PHE A 128 -12.54 -2.73 -3.85
CA PHE A 128 -13.89 -3.24 -3.56
C PHE A 128 -14.10 -3.53 -2.07
N ILE A 129 -13.08 -4.03 -1.37
CA ILE A 129 -13.17 -4.29 0.06
C ILE A 129 -13.47 -3.02 0.86
N PHE A 130 -12.82 -1.90 0.55
CA PHE A 130 -13.09 -0.63 1.21
C PHE A 130 -14.50 -0.10 0.86
N ARG A 131 -14.92 -0.27 -0.41
CA ARG A 131 -16.27 0.16 -0.84
C ARG A 131 -17.38 -0.64 -0.15
N SER A 132 -17.13 -1.89 0.24
CA SER A 132 -18.09 -2.74 0.94
C SER A 132 -18.31 -2.38 2.41
N LEU A 133 -17.42 -1.57 3.00
CA LEU A 133 -17.54 -1.11 4.38
C LEU A 133 -18.71 -0.14 4.53
N SER A 134 -19.31 -0.12 5.72
CA SER A 134 -20.24 0.93 6.13
C SER A 134 -19.54 2.30 6.21
N GLU A 135 -20.29 3.39 6.14
CA GLU A 135 -19.72 4.75 6.24
C GLU A 135 -19.01 4.98 7.60
N ALA A 136 -19.49 4.37 8.67
CA ALA A 136 -18.84 4.43 9.98
C ALA A 136 -17.47 3.74 9.96
N GLU A 137 -17.38 2.54 9.37
CA GLU A 137 -16.13 1.79 9.22
C GLU A 137 -15.16 2.52 8.28
N LYS A 138 -15.62 3.08 7.15
CA LYS A 138 -14.80 3.90 6.25
C LYS A 138 -14.19 5.11 6.97
N ASN A 139 -15.00 5.82 7.76
CA ASN A 139 -14.53 6.97 8.51
C ASN A 139 -13.49 6.58 9.58
N ALA A 140 -13.72 5.48 10.30
CA ALA A 140 -12.77 4.96 11.29
C ALA A 140 -11.46 4.50 10.62
N PHE A 141 -11.56 3.77 9.52
CA PHE A 141 -10.40 3.33 8.75
C PHE A 141 -9.61 4.51 8.17
N ASN A 142 -10.25 5.54 7.66
CA ASN A 142 -9.55 6.71 7.12
C ASN A 142 -8.79 7.48 8.21
N LYS A 143 -9.32 7.60 9.44
CA LYS A 143 -8.59 8.18 10.57
C LYS A 143 -7.34 7.37 10.93
N LEU A 144 -7.49 6.03 11.00
CA LEU A 144 -6.38 5.12 11.22
C LEU A 144 -5.34 5.21 10.10
N TYR A 145 -5.78 5.24 8.84
CA TYR A 145 -4.93 5.33 7.66
C TYR A 145 -4.11 6.62 7.65
N ASP A 146 -4.77 7.77 7.92
CA ASP A 146 -4.12 9.07 8.02
C ASP A 146 -3.06 9.07 9.12
N GLN A 147 -3.42 8.63 10.31
CA GLN A 147 -2.48 8.53 11.42
C GLN A 147 -1.29 7.62 11.08
N TYR A 148 -1.55 6.48 10.45
CA TYR A 148 -0.51 5.53 10.07
C TYR A 148 0.46 6.11 9.04
N TYR A 149 -0.02 6.64 7.93
CA TYR A 149 0.83 7.05 6.82
C TYR A 149 1.45 8.43 6.98
N TYR A 150 0.77 9.37 7.67
CA TYR A 150 1.23 10.76 7.73
C TYR A 150 1.80 11.17 9.08
N HIS A 151 1.50 10.45 10.17
CA HIS A 151 1.91 10.90 11.51
C HIS A 151 2.77 9.88 12.27
N ARG A 152 2.38 8.59 12.27
CA ARG A 152 2.99 7.54 13.11
C ARG A 152 4.51 7.45 12.99
N HIS A 153 5.05 7.62 11.81
CA HIS A 153 6.45 7.36 11.51
C HIS A 153 7.37 8.56 11.68
N ASN A 154 6.83 9.76 11.83
CA ASN A 154 7.61 11.00 11.85
C ASN A 154 8.75 10.98 12.87
N ALA A 155 8.43 10.74 14.14
CA ALA A 155 9.44 10.72 15.21
C ALA A 155 10.48 9.61 15.02
N PHE A 156 10.04 8.43 14.59
CA PHE A 156 10.92 7.29 14.32
C PHE A 156 11.86 7.58 13.15
N TRP A 157 11.35 8.10 12.04
CA TRP A 157 12.16 8.40 10.87
C TRP A 157 13.13 9.54 11.14
N GLN A 158 12.70 10.60 11.85
CA GLN A 158 13.59 11.66 12.29
C GLN A 158 14.76 11.12 13.12
N GLN A 159 14.48 10.28 14.11
CA GLN A 159 15.50 9.65 14.93
C GLN A 159 16.48 8.80 14.12
N GLN A 160 15.97 7.99 13.17
CA GLN A 160 16.81 7.15 12.32
C GLN A 160 17.63 8.00 11.32
N ALA A 161 17.07 9.06 10.77
CA ALA A 161 17.77 9.98 9.89
C ALA A 161 18.91 10.68 10.64
N MET A 162 18.65 11.26 11.81
CA MET A 162 19.66 11.93 12.63
C MET A 162 20.76 11.00 13.15
N LYS A 163 20.50 9.69 13.21
CA LYS A 163 21.52 8.69 13.53
C LYS A 163 22.43 8.34 12.35
N LYS A 164 21.88 8.33 11.12
CA LYS A 164 22.57 7.79 9.93
C LYS A 164 23.13 8.88 9.02
N LEU A 165 22.35 9.91 8.73
CA LEU A 165 22.70 10.94 7.73
C LEU A 165 23.89 11.84 8.12
N PRO A 166 24.16 12.16 9.41
CA PRO A 166 25.35 12.91 9.76
C PRO A 166 26.65 12.26 9.30
N GLN A 167 26.72 10.92 9.32
CA GLN A 167 27.90 10.19 8.83
C GLN A 167 28.10 10.42 7.34
N LEU A 168 27.01 10.43 6.55
CA LEU A 168 27.04 10.69 5.12
C LEU A 168 27.51 12.13 4.84
N THR A 169 26.89 13.13 5.45
CA THR A 169 27.21 14.54 5.21
C THR A 169 28.63 14.91 5.67
N GLN A 170 29.15 14.24 6.68
CA GLN A 170 30.52 14.48 7.20
C GLN A 170 31.61 13.72 6.42
N SER A 171 31.24 12.69 5.66
CA SER A 171 32.20 11.86 4.90
C SER A 171 32.71 12.54 3.62
N THR A 172 32.10 13.63 3.21
CA THR A 172 32.44 14.36 1.96
C THR A 172 32.44 15.87 2.16
N ARG A 173 33.20 16.59 1.31
CA ARG A 173 33.14 18.05 1.20
C ARG A 173 32.18 18.50 0.10
N MET A 174 31.56 17.57 -0.62
CA MET A 174 30.58 17.88 -1.64
C MET A 174 29.26 18.29 -1.00
N LEU A 175 28.51 19.12 -1.72
CA LEU A 175 27.17 19.48 -1.37
C LEU A 175 26.28 18.23 -1.51
N VAL A 176 25.58 17.87 -0.45
CA VAL A 176 24.67 16.72 -0.47
C VAL A 176 23.27 17.20 -0.88
N CYS A 177 22.68 16.51 -1.87
CA CYS A 177 21.30 16.74 -2.31
C CYS A 177 20.48 15.50 -2.00
N GLY A 178 19.25 15.68 -1.47
CA GLY A 178 18.28 14.63 -1.23
C GLY A 178 17.15 14.70 -2.27
N GLU A 179 16.69 13.55 -2.71
CA GLU A 179 15.42 13.43 -3.44
C GLU A 179 14.30 13.29 -2.41
N ASP A 180 13.39 14.26 -2.34
CA ASP A 180 12.33 14.40 -1.36
C ASP A 180 10.99 14.68 -2.05
N LEU A 181 10.71 13.95 -3.12
CA LEU A 181 9.48 14.04 -3.89
C LEU A 181 8.44 13.00 -3.45
N GLY A 182 7.17 13.30 -3.70
CA GLY A 182 6.05 12.40 -3.42
C GLY A 182 5.54 12.47 -1.99
N MET A 183 5.18 11.32 -1.42
CA MET A 183 4.65 11.24 -0.05
C MET A 183 5.80 11.13 0.95
N ILE A 184 6.24 12.26 1.44
CA ILE A 184 7.31 12.39 2.44
C ILE A 184 6.73 12.69 3.83
N PRO A 185 7.37 12.21 4.93
CA PRO A 185 6.98 12.59 6.29
C PRO A 185 7.29 14.06 6.60
N ASP A 186 6.52 14.66 7.47
CA ASP A 186 6.71 16.07 7.88
C ASP A 186 8.11 16.35 8.44
N CYS A 187 8.76 15.34 9.05
CA CYS A 187 10.11 15.49 9.62
C CYS A 187 11.21 15.67 8.56
N VAL A 188 10.95 15.39 7.28
CA VAL A 188 12.01 15.42 6.24
C VAL A 188 12.57 16.82 6.06
N ALA A 189 11.72 17.84 5.97
CA ALA A 189 12.16 19.22 5.77
C ALA A 189 13.07 19.69 6.92
N SER A 190 12.71 19.41 8.19
CA SER A 190 13.55 19.79 9.33
C SER A 190 14.88 19.05 9.35
N VAL A 191 14.90 17.76 9.07
CA VAL A 191 16.12 16.93 9.02
C VAL A 191 17.06 17.41 7.92
N MET A 192 16.54 17.71 6.73
CA MET A 192 17.34 18.20 5.62
C MET A 192 17.96 19.57 5.94
N ASN A 193 17.19 20.47 6.53
CA ASN A 193 17.67 21.77 6.98
C ASN A 193 18.77 21.66 8.04
N ASP A 194 18.56 20.85 9.07
CA ASP A 194 19.53 20.63 10.16
C ASP A 194 20.87 20.07 9.65
N LEU A 195 20.80 19.21 8.67
CA LEU A 195 21.98 18.54 8.06
C LEU A 195 22.52 19.27 6.83
N ARG A 196 21.93 20.40 6.42
CA ARG A 196 22.28 21.17 5.24
C ARG A 196 22.28 20.31 3.97
N ILE A 197 21.28 19.46 3.83
CA ILE A 197 21.02 18.66 2.64
C ILE A 197 20.07 19.47 1.78
N LEU A 198 20.44 19.70 0.52
CA LEU A 198 19.57 20.40 -0.44
C LEU A 198 18.41 19.52 -0.87
N SER A 199 17.25 20.12 -0.93
CA SER A 199 16.01 19.54 -1.46
C SER A 199 16.04 19.53 -3.00
N LEU A 200 15.37 18.57 -3.61
CA LEU A 200 15.11 18.57 -5.04
C LEU A 200 13.78 19.30 -5.32
N GLU A 201 13.84 20.28 -6.20
CA GLU A 201 12.66 20.99 -6.68
C GLU A 201 12.46 20.72 -8.17
N ILE A 202 11.24 20.36 -8.55
CA ILE A 202 10.85 20.21 -9.97
C ILE A 202 9.99 21.40 -10.36
N GLN A 203 10.50 22.23 -11.25
CA GLN A 203 9.85 23.49 -11.65
C GLN A 203 8.37 23.32 -12.06
N ARG A 204 8.03 22.23 -12.74
CA ARG A 204 6.64 21.94 -13.18
C ARG A 204 5.79 21.18 -12.16
N MET A 205 6.37 20.78 -11.04
CA MET A 205 5.69 20.09 -9.96
C MET A 205 6.13 20.71 -8.63
N PRO A 206 5.73 21.96 -8.36
CA PRO A 206 6.14 22.67 -7.16
C PRO A 206 5.59 21.93 -5.91
N LYS A 207 6.36 21.93 -4.84
CA LYS A 207 5.94 21.36 -3.56
C LYS A 207 4.77 22.14 -2.95
N ASN A 208 4.71 23.44 -3.23
CA ASN A 208 3.57 24.27 -2.85
C ASN A 208 2.49 24.20 -3.96
N PRO A 209 1.34 23.54 -3.70
CA PRO A 209 0.28 23.35 -4.70
C PRO A 209 -0.45 24.65 -5.11
N LEU A 210 -0.17 25.76 -4.42
CA LEU A 210 -0.74 27.06 -4.77
C LEU A 210 0.04 27.77 -5.89
N HIS A 211 1.20 27.24 -6.26
CA HIS A 211 2.05 27.80 -7.32
C HIS A 211 1.96 26.92 -8.57
N GLU A 212 1.95 27.56 -9.75
CA GLU A 212 2.00 26.86 -11.04
C GLU A 212 3.41 26.31 -11.34
N PHE A 213 4.43 27.00 -10.87
CA PHE A 213 5.83 26.63 -11.03
C PHE A 213 6.59 26.82 -9.73
N GLY A 214 7.60 25.98 -9.50
CA GLY A 214 8.54 26.12 -8.39
C GLY A 214 9.38 27.41 -8.52
N HIS A 215 9.65 28.07 -7.42
CA HIS A 215 10.51 29.24 -7.38
C HIS A 215 11.97 28.84 -7.16
N LEU A 216 12.90 29.52 -7.86
CA LEU A 216 14.34 29.25 -7.75
C LEU A 216 14.95 29.69 -6.42
N SER A 217 14.20 30.39 -5.59
CA SER A 217 14.63 30.94 -4.29
C SER A 217 14.08 30.20 -3.07
N GLU A 218 13.38 29.10 -3.26
CA GLU A 218 12.81 28.27 -2.18
C GLU A 218 13.63 27.03 -1.88
#